data_98dfaf3c1321e4685b47081476647d58
#
_entry.id   98dfaf3c1321e4685b47081476647d58
#
_cell.length_a   1.000
_cell.length_b   1.000
_cell.length_c   1.000
_cell.angle_alpha   90.00
_cell.angle_beta   90.00
_cell.angle_gamma   90.00
#
_symmetry.space_group_name_H-M   'P 1'
#
loop_
_entity.id
_entity.type
_entity.pdbx_description
1 polymer ?
#
loop_
_entity_poly.entity_id
_entity_poly.type
_entity_poly.pdbx_seq_one_letter_code
_entity_poly.pdbx_strand_id
1 'polypeptide(L)'
;MYVEKVVTGKKMVFPHCKAQLYDPRNRNSSTIVMLTTSMERNPYRGMRGRTRGGANVRNKELSKGSNGISLTCVFTPCRVMGVCVTLMMMGAVGAAVWAVVTYCTMEEDTELYDVQVNFADQHLRVFDPAQKRWRQVCSSSANQLLASISCEEVGFVSLVNYSVTSVPEGGGDGGEFFCVRQEELSYGKKIKDSMYPCDCESREVLTLVCQDCGRRSFAADRIVGGVDARQGSWPWQVSLQYDGVHQCGGSIISDRWIVSAAHCFRDRFRIVNRWRVLLGSIYNKPVNANVAEVKTIVYHSSYLPFVNADIDDNSRDIAVLALTQPLTFNEYIQPVCLPAYGQRVIDGQMGTVTGWGNVEYYGHLANVLQEAHVPIISDTVCNAPDYYDNQITTSMFCAGYEKGGIDACQGDSGGPFVGEDSFSKTSRYRLLGVVSWGTGCAMPKKPGVYTRVSRFLPWISTAMRNYQNSPGIQKMART
;
A
#
# COMPACT_ATOMS: atom_id res chain seq x y z
N MET A 1 -20.74 -0.42 -1.64
CA MET A 1 -20.02 0.72 -2.20
C MET A 1 -21.04 1.84 -2.38
N TYR A 2 -20.99 2.85 -1.54
CA TYR A 2 -21.88 4.01 -1.64
C TYR A 2 -21.15 5.08 -2.43
N VAL A 3 -21.78 5.56 -3.50
CA VAL A 3 -21.33 6.76 -4.20
C VAL A 3 -22.28 7.88 -3.80
N GLU A 4 -21.80 8.84 -3.04
CA GLU A 4 -22.54 10.05 -2.68
C GLU A 4 -22.18 11.17 -3.67
N LYS A 5 -23.15 11.64 -4.41
CA LYS A 5 -22.98 12.78 -5.29
C LYS A 5 -23.93 13.89 -4.85
N VAL A 6 -23.40 14.98 -4.37
CA VAL A 6 -24.14 16.18 -4.01
C VAL A 6 -24.24 17.08 -5.23
N VAL A 7 -25.44 17.24 -5.75
CA VAL A 7 -25.77 18.34 -6.68
C VAL A 7 -27.06 18.98 -6.14
N THR A 8 -26.94 20.25 -5.79
CA THR A 8 -28.06 21.16 -5.40
C THR A 8 -29.00 20.61 -4.32
N GLY A 9 -28.53 20.55 -3.08
CA GLY A 9 -29.37 20.60 -1.87
C GLY A 9 -30.33 19.44 -1.61
N LYS A 10 -30.26 18.30 -2.32
CA LYS A 10 -31.07 17.11 -2.01
C LYS A 10 -30.22 15.84 -2.05
N LYS A 11 -30.13 15.15 -0.93
CA LYS A 11 -29.54 13.80 -0.82
C LYS A 11 -30.42 12.77 -1.52
N MET A 12 -29.86 12.03 -2.49
CA MET A 12 -30.47 10.80 -3.01
C MET A 12 -29.75 9.60 -2.42
N VAL A 13 -30.48 8.73 -1.74
CA VAL A 13 -29.99 7.45 -1.19
C VAL A 13 -30.48 6.33 -2.12
N PHE A 14 -29.56 5.54 -2.64
CA PHE A 14 -29.89 4.35 -3.45
C PHE A 14 -29.85 3.09 -2.58
N PRO A 15 -30.83 2.16 -2.69
CA PRO A 15 -30.84 0.92 -1.93
C PRO A 15 -29.90 -0.15 -2.54
N HIS A 16 -29.43 -1.03 -1.66
CA HIS A 16 -28.49 -2.12 -1.92
C HIS A 16 -28.91 -3.07 -3.06
N CYS A 17 -28.03 -3.32 -4.03
CA CYS A 17 -28.07 -4.50 -4.89
C CYS A 17 -27.39 -5.69 -4.17
N LYS A 18 -28.16 -6.75 -3.86
CA LYS A 18 -27.59 -8.04 -3.48
C LYS A 18 -27.19 -8.80 -4.74
N ALA A 19 -25.91 -9.12 -4.88
CA ALA A 19 -25.45 -10.06 -5.89
C ALA A 19 -25.85 -11.48 -5.49
N GLN A 20 -26.60 -12.16 -6.34
CA GLN A 20 -26.88 -13.60 -6.21
C GLN A 20 -25.87 -14.37 -7.06
N LEU A 21 -25.21 -15.34 -6.44
CA LEU A 21 -24.27 -16.26 -7.08
C LEU A 21 -25.01 -17.14 -8.12
N TYR A 22 -24.41 -17.23 -9.30
CA TYR A 22 -24.88 -18.04 -10.42
C TYR A 22 -24.43 -19.50 -10.24
N ASP A 23 -25.38 -20.45 -10.23
CA ASP A 23 -25.11 -21.90 -10.28
C ASP A 23 -25.20 -22.37 -11.74
N PRO A 24 -24.13 -22.93 -12.33
CA PRO A 24 -24.14 -23.30 -13.74
C PRO A 24 -24.85 -24.59 -14.11
N ARG A 25 -25.66 -25.20 -13.24
CA ARG A 25 -26.26 -26.52 -13.46
C ARG A 25 -27.74 -26.55 -13.83
N ASN A 26 -28.41 -25.42 -14.04
CA ASN A 26 -29.80 -25.44 -14.46
C ASN A 26 -30.04 -24.75 -15.80
N ARG A 27 -30.06 -25.54 -16.88
CA ARG A 27 -30.55 -25.14 -18.20
C ARG A 27 -32.06 -25.40 -18.22
N ASN A 28 -32.84 -24.35 -18.21
CA ASN A 28 -34.19 -24.16 -18.73
C ASN A 28 -35.03 -23.32 -17.76
N SER A 29 -35.05 -22.03 -18.00
CA SER A 29 -36.23 -21.19 -17.82
C SER A 29 -35.87 -19.73 -18.18
N SER A 30 -36.38 -19.28 -19.31
CA SER A 30 -36.38 -17.87 -19.68
C SER A 30 -37.54 -17.19 -18.97
N THR A 31 -37.28 -16.48 -17.89
CA THR A 31 -38.26 -15.61 -17.24
C THR A 31 -37.71 -14.19 -17.23
N ILE A 32 -38.34 -13.35 -18.05
CA ILE A 32 -38.12 -11.91 -18.05
C ILE A 32 -38.85 -11.35 -16.82
N VAL A 33 -38.09 -10.86 -15.83
CA VAL A 33 -38.66 -10.15 -14.68
C VAL A 33 -38.64 -8.66 -14.98
N MET A 34 -39.77 -8.07 -15.21
CA MET A 34 -39.97 -6.63 -15.22
C MET A 34 -40.06 -6.12 -13.78
N LEU A 35 -39.14 -5.23 -13.42
CA LEU A 35 -39.16 -4.51 -12.15
C LEU A 35 -40.15 -3.35 -12.23
N THR A 36 -41.26 -3.48 -11.50
CA THR A 36 -42.16 -2.35 -11.22
C THR A 36 -41.71 -1.66 -9.94
N THR A 37 -41.43 -0.38 -10.04
CA THR A 37 -41.21 0.51 -8.89
C THR A 37 -42.54 0.95 -8.31
N SER A 38 -42.85 0.53 -7.07
CA SER A 38 -43.92 1.12 -6.27
C SER A 38 -43.33 2.20 -5.35
N MET A 39 -43.88 3.41 -5.46
CA MET A 39 -43.64 4.50 -4.51
C MET A 39 -44.53 4.32 -3.28
N GLU A 40 -43.94 4.02 -2.13
CA GLU A 40 -44.61 4.19 -0.85
C GLU A 40 -44.28 5.58 -0.27
N ARG A 41 -45.37 6.35 -0.02
CA ARG A 41 -45.33 7.60 0.76
C ARG A 41 -45.56 7.29 2.22
N ASN A 42 -44.65 7.67 3.05
CA ASN A 42 -44.76 7.63 4.50
C ASN A 42 -45.35 8.99 4.99
N PRO A 43 -46.45 9.01 5.74
CA PRO A 43 -46.87 10.19 6.47
C PRO A 43 -46.82 9.98 7.99
N TYR A 44 -45.87 10.60 8.63
CA TYR A 44 -45.97 10.92 10.06
C TYR A 44 -46.60 12.29 10.26
N ARG A 45 -47.76 12.33 10.94
CA ARG A 45 -48.21 13.38 11.87
C ARG A 45 -49.55 12.97 12.46
N GLY A 46 -49.66 12.61 13.71
CA GLY A 46 -49.85 13.55 14.80
C GLY A 46 -51.25 13.44 15.35
N MET A 47 -51.37 12.79 16.48
CA MET A 47 -52.21 12.95 17.66
C MET A 47 -53.64 13.57 17.63
N ARG A 48 -54.48 12.83 18.39
CA ARG A 48 -55.55 13.22 19.32
C ARG A 48 -56.99 13.27 18.82
N GLY A 49 -57.77 12.42 19.45
CA GLY A 49 -59.02 12.85 20.08
C GLY A 49 -60.30 12.14 19.70
N ARG A 50 -60.68 11.13 20.48
CA ARG A 50 -62.02 10.86 21.09
C ARG A 50 -63.30 10.88 20.25
N THR A 51 -63.98 9.78 20.40
CA THR A 51 -65.38 9.49 20.72
C THR A 51 -66.39 9.14 19.62
N ARG A 52 -66.93 7.92 19.81
CA ARG A 52 -68.31 7.41 19.80
C ARG A 52 -69.22 7.55 18.58
N GLY A 53 -69.80 6.41 18.28
CA GLY A 53 -71.17 6.24 17.78
C GLY A 53 -71.25 5.69 16.36
N GLY A 54 -71.55 4.49 16.12
CA GLY A 54 -72.84 3.89 16.25
C GLY A 54 -73.45 3.56 14.87
N ALA A 55 -73.55 2.23 14.60
CA ALA A 55 -74.66 1.55 13.91
C ALA A 55 -75.03 1.89 12.44
N ASN A 56 -74.95 1.02 11.57
CA ASN A 56 -75.96 0.16 10.99
C ASN A 56 -75.77 -0.15 9.48
N VAL A 57 -75.61 -1.36 9.18
CA VAL A 57 -76.23 -2.27 8.18
C VAL A 57 -77.00 -1.60 7.05
N ARG A 58 -76.65 -1.90 5.81
CA ARG A 58 -77.51 -2.51 4.79
C ARG A 58 -76.79 -3.01 3.55
N ASN A 59 -76.92 -4.29 3.31
CA ASN A 59 -76.65 -4.93 2.03
C ASN A 59 -77.47 -4.30 0.91
N LYS A 60 -76.88 -4.16 -0.29
CA LYS A 60 -77.65 -4.41 -1.56
C LYS A 60 -76.62 -4.88 -2.62
N GLU A 61 -77.01 -6.06 -3.12
CA GLU A 61 -76.43 -6.69 -4.30
C GLU A 61 -76.75 -5.94 -5.60
N LEU A 62 -76.04 -6.38 -6.63
CA LEU A 62 -76.25 -6.36 -8.08
C LEU A 62 -75.67 -5.14 -8.86
N SER A 63 -74.73 -5.39 -9.70
CA SER A 63 -74.99 -5.72 -11.11
C SER A 63 -73.66 -5.75 -11.88
N LYS A 64 -73.49 -6.76 -12.70
CA LYS A 64 -72.45 -6.89 -13.72
C LYS A 64 -72.50 -5.70 -14.69
N GLY A 65 -71.39 -5.02 -14.86
CA GLY A 65 -71.10 -4.10 -15.94
C GLY A 65 -69.66 -4.27 -16.40
N SER A 66 -69.44 -5.05 -17.44
CA SER A 66 -68.20 -5.16 -18.17
C SER A 66 -67.93 -3.82 -18.89
N ASN A 67 -67.06 -2.99 -18.33
CA ASN A 67 -66.48 -1.88 -19.08
C ASN A 67 -65.02 -2.14 -19.28
N GLY A 68 -64.67 -2.69 -20.42
CA GLY A 68 -63.32 -2.70 -20.94
C GLY A 68 -62.84 -1.28 -21.16
N ILE A 69 -61.89 -0.84 -20.34
CA ILE A 69 -61.17 0.43 -20.60
C ILE A 69 -60.20 0.14 -21.73
N SER A 70 -60.57 0.51 -22.96
CA SER A 70 -59.66 0.58 -24.09
C SER A 70 -58.74 1.77 -23.88
N LEU A 71 -57.52 1.54 -23.42
CA LEU A 71 -56.47 2.57 -23.41
C LEU A 71 -55.97 2.76 -24.84
N THR A 72 -56.61 3.61 -25.60
CA THR A 72 -56.06 4.10 -26.85
C THR A 72 -55.03 5.17 -26.53
N CYS A 73 -53.76 4.79 -26.44
CA CYS A 73 -52.65 5.74 -26.41
C CYS A 73 -52.57 6.45 -27.77
N VAL A 74 -53.12 7.66 -27.86
CA VAL A 74 -52.94 8.53 -29.04
C VAL A 74 -51.51 9.09 -28.98
N PHE A 75 -50.59 8.37 -29.61
CA PHE A 75 -49.21 8.88 -29.82
C PHE A 75 -49.26 9.94 -30.92
N THR A 76 -49.28 11.22 -30.55
CA THR A 76 -49.01 12.27 -31.52
C THR A 76 -47.55 12.17 -31.96
N PRO A 77 -47.24 12.33 -33.28
CA PRO A 77 -45.87 12.18 -33.80
C PRO A 77 -44.83 13.07 -33.07
N CYS A 78 -45.25 14.25 -32.60
CA CYS A 78 -44.40 15.17 -31.82
C CYS A 78 -43.99 14.59 -30.43
N ARG A 79 -44.84 13.80 -29.77
CA ARG A 79 -44.49 13.20 -28.45
C ARG A 79 -43.54 12.05 -28.62
N VAL A 80 -43.71 11.22 -29.66
CA VAL A 80 -42.76 10.12 -30.00
C VAL A 80 -41.41 10.71 -30.35
N MET A 81 -41.38 11.78 -31.19
CA MET A 81 -40.13 12.46 -31.57
C MET A 81 -39.45 13.08 -30.35
N GLY A 82 -40.18 13.68 -29.42
CA GLY A 82 -39.64 14.25 -28.18
C GLY A 82 -39.01 13.15 -27.28
N VAL A 83 -39.65 12.00 -27.12
CA VAL A 83 -39.11 10.89 -26.36
C VAL A 83 -37.85 10.32 -27.03
N CYS A 84 -37.86 10.13 -28.36
CA CYS A 84 -36.67 9.65 -29.08
C CYS A 84 -35.49 10.63 -28.99
N VAL A 85 -35.72 11.94 -29.06
CA VAL A 85 -34.67 12.97 -28.91
C VAL A 85 -34.11 12.96 -27.48
N THR A 86 -34.93 12.83 -26.45
CA THR A 86 -34.49 12.78 -25.06
C THR A 86 -33.69 11.48 -24.78
N LEU A 87 -34.09 10.35 -25.34
CA LEU A 87 -33.32 9.09 -25.20
C LEU A 87 -31.96 9.13 -25.92
N MET A 88 -31.93 9.74 -27.13
CA MET A 88 -30.66 9.97 -27.85
C MET A 88 -29.74 10.93 -27.12
N MET A 89 -30.26 12.02 -26.55
CA MET A 89 -29.47 12.94 -25.73
C MET A 89 -28.92 12.28 -24.46
N MET A 90 -29.73 11.46 -23.76
CA MET A 90 -29.26 10.71 -22.60
C MET A 90 -28.20 9.66 -23.00
N GLY A 91 -28.35 9.00 -24.13
CA GLY A 91 -27.36 8.10 -24.68
C GLY A 91 -26.05 8.80 -25.04
N ALA A 92 -26.12 9.98 -25.66
CA ALA A 92 -24.94 10.78 -26.01
C ALA A 92 -24.20 11.28 -24.77
N VAL A 93 -24.93 11.76 -23.74
CA VAL A 93 -24.35 12.16 -22.44
C VAL A 93 -23.73 10.96 -21.73
N GLY A 94 -24.41 9.81 -21.73
CA GLY A 94 -23.87 8.57 -21.15
C GLY A 94 -22.59 8.12 -21.84
N ALA A 95 -22.54 8.16 -23.17
CA ALA A 95 -21.34 7.83 -23.94
C ALA A 95 -20.19 8.82 -23.69
N ALA A 96 -20.51 10.13 -23.60
CA ALA A 96 -19.51 11.16 -23.28
C ALA A 96 -18.94 10.99 -21.86
N VAL A 97 -19.80 10.73 -20.87
CA VAL A 97 -19.36 10.46 -19.49
C VAL A 97 -18.54 9.17 -19.41
N TRP A 98 -18.96 8.11 -20.13
CA TRP A 98 -18.19 6.87 -20.20
C TRP A 98 -16.84 7.08 -20.85
N ALA A 99 -16.77 7.83 -21.96
CA ALA A 99 -15.50 8.14 -22.64
C ALA A 99 -14.58 8.98 -21.77
N VAL A 100 -15.11 9.98 -21.01
CA VAL A 100 -14.31 10.78 -20.06
C VAL A 100 -13.83 9.91 -18.89
N VAL A 101 -14.70 9.09 -18.31
CA VAL A 101 -14.31 8.19 -17.21
C VAL A 101 -13.26 7.19 -17.67
N THR A 102 -13.44 6.54 -18.84
CA THR A 102 -12.42 5.62 -19.38
C THR A 102 -11.12 6.32 -19.74
N TYR A 103 -11.17 7.53 -20.31
CA TYR A 103 -9.97 8.32 -20.60
C TYR A 103 -9.23 8.70 -19.30
N CYS A 104 -9.94 9.20 -18.29
CA CYS A 104 -9.35 9.56 -17.00
C CYS A 104 -8.86 8.35 -16.20
N THR A 105 -9.49 7.17 -16.33
CA THR A 105 -9.05 5.96 -15.63
C THR A 105 -7.93 5.21 -16.37
N MET A 106 -7.77 5.41 -17.68
CA MET A 106 -6.68 4.79 -18.46
C MET A 106 -5.32 5.50 -18.29
N GLU A 107 -5.30 6.76 -17.82
CA GLU A 107 -4.03 7.50 -17.64
C GLU A 107 -3.32 7.22 -16.30
N GLU A 108 -3.98 6.60 -15.32
CA GLU A 108 -3.40 6.37 -13.99
C GLU A 108 -2.63 5.04 -13.82
N ASP A 109 -2.79 4.05 -14.69
CA ASP A 109 -2.29 2.69 -14.43
C ASP A 109 -0.94 2.33 -15.09
N THR A 110 -0.33 3.21 -15.89
CA THR A 110 0.89 2.87 -16.66
C THR A 110 2.18 3.47 -16.10
N GLU A 111 2.15 4.32 -15.07
CA GLU A 111 3.34 5.05 -14.60
C GLU A 111 4.03 4.51 -13.33
N LEU A 112 3.55 3.42 -12.71
CA LEU A 112 4.07 3.03 -11.40
C LEU A 112 5.51 2.49 -11.45
N TYR A 113 5.88 1.81 -12.54
CA TYR A 113 7.23 1.24 -12.69
C TYR A 113 7.75 1.46 -14.11
N ASP A 114 8.72 2.35 -14.25
CA ASP A 114 9.44 2.54 -15.51
C ASP A 114 10.39 1.38 -15.82
N VAL A 115 10.68 0.53 -14.84
CA VAL A 115 11.68 -0.55 -14.91
C VAL A 115 11.08 -1.85 -14.43
N GLN A 116 11.35 -2.92 -15.13
CA GLN A 116 10.90 -4.27 -14.78
C GLN A 116 12.02 -5.28 -15.00
N VAL A 117 12.17 -6.20 -14.05
CA VAL A 117 12.93 -7.43 -14.23
C VAL A 117 11.92 -8.56 -14.44
N ASN A 118 11.90 -9.15 -15.61
CA ASN A 118 10.96 -10.22 -15.92
C ASN A 118 11.39 -11.51 -15.21
N PHE A 119 10.49 -12.10 -14.45
CA PHE A 119 10.79 -13.32 -13.68
C PHE A 119 11.01 -14.57 -14.53
N ALA A 120 10.49 -14.61 -15.77
CA ALA A 120 10.61 -15.77 -16.64
C ALA A 120 11.98 -15.87 -17.31
N ASP A 121 12.51 -14.75 -17.80
CA ASP A 121 13.77 -14.65 -18.53
C ASP A 121 14.83 -13.81 -17.83
N GLN A 122 14.47 -13.18 -16.71
CA GLN A 122 15.32 -12.29 -15.89
C GLN A 122 15.88 -11.07 -16.66
N HIS A 123 15.34 -10.78 -17.86
CA HIS A 123 15.76 -9.64 -18.66
C HIS A 123 15.34 -8.32 -18.00
N LEU A 124 16.26 -7.36 -17.99
CA LEU A 124 15.98 -5.98 -17.66
C LEU A 124 15.17 -5.34 -18.79
N ARG A 125 14.02 -4.77 -18.47
CA ARG A 125 13.17 -4.04 -19.39
C ARG A 125 12.85 -2.66 -18.84
N VAL A 126 12.83 -1.67 -19.72
CA VAL A 126 12.47 -0.29 -19.40
C VAL A 126 11.29 0.13 -20.28
N PHE A 127 10.33 0.82 -19.68
CA PHE A 127 9.13 1.27 -20.40
C PHE A 127 9.43 2.50 -21.25
N ASP A 128 9.10 2.41 -22.54
CA ASP A 128 9.15 3.51 -23.47
C ASP A 128 7.77 4.19 -23.56
N PRO A 129 7.58 5.38 -22.97
CA PRO A 129 6.29 6.07 -22.99
C PRO A 129 5.92 6.59 -24.39
N ALA A 130 6.91 6.85 -25.27
CA ALA A 130 6.65 7.35 -26.62
C ALA A 130 6.00 6.28 -27.50
N GLN A 131 6.39 5.02 -27.31
CA GLN A 131 5.85 3.89 -28.06
C GLN A 131 4.92 2.99 -27.23
N LYS A 132 4.70 3.31 -25.94
CA LYS A 132 3.85 2.55 -25.00
C LYS A 132 4.20 1.05 -24.94
N ARG A 133 5.50 0.73 -24.95
CA ARG A 133 5.99 -0.65 -24.91
C ARG A 133 7.23 -0.81 -24.02
N TRP A 134 7.47 -2.03 -23.58
CA TRP A 134 8.66 -2.41 -22.85
C TRP A 134 9.79 -2.76 -23.82
N ARG A 135 10.98 -2.17 -23.59
CA ARG A 135 12.20 -2.45 -24.36
C ARG A 135 13.22 -3.16 -23.50
N GLN A 136 13.97 -4.07 -24.09
CA GLN A 136 15.12 -4.70 -23.47
C GLN A 136 16.32 -3.75 -23.46
N VAL A 137 17.21 -3.94 -22.49
CA VAL A 137 18.40 -3.09 -22.34
C VAL A 137 19.62 -3.81 -22.87
N CYS A 138 20.29 -3.16 -23.85
CA CYS A 138 21.51 -3.65 -24.48
C CYS A 138 22.65 -3.69 -23.48
N SER A 139 23.50 -4.71 -23.56
CA SER A 139 24.71 -4.89 -22.77
C SER A 139 25.70 -3.72 -23.00
N SER A 140 26.36 -3.32 -21.92
CA SER A 140 27.37 -2.23 -21.94
C SER A 140 28.49 -2.53 -20.97
N SER A 141 29.56 -1.72 -20.99
CA SER A 141 30.65 -1.82 -20.00
C SER A 141 30.21 -1.45 -18.58
N ALA A 142 29.06 -0.79 -18.41
CA ALA A 142 28.50 -0.42 -17.10
C ALA A 142 27.51 -1.44 -16.55
N ASN A 143 27.43 -2.66 -17.07
CA ASN A 143 26.43 -3.67 -16.71
C ASN A 143 26.30 -3.89 -15.20
N GLN A 144 27.39 -3.97 -14.46
CA GLN A 144 27.35 -4.18 -13.01
C GLN A 144 26.67 -3.02 -12.26
N LEU A 145 27.02 -1.78 -12.63
CA LEU A 145 26.43 -0.59 -12.02
C LEU A 145 24.95 -0.47 -12.40
N LEU A 146 24.65 -0.66 -13.70
CA LEU A 146 23.29 -0.64 -14.22
C LEU A 146 22.40 -1.69 -13.55
N ALA A 147 22.89 -2.93 -13.42
CA ALA A 147 22.18 -4.01 -12.73
C ALA A 147 21.91 -3.68 -11.25
N SER A 148 22.91 -3.12 -10.56
CA SER A 148 22.74 -2.75 -9.15
C SER A 148 21.71 -1.64 -8.97
N ILE A 149 21.75 -0.58 -9.78
CA ILE A 149 20.78 0.52 -9.72
C ILE A 149 19.38 0.01 -10.11
N SER A 150 19.27 -0.88 -11.10
CA SER A 150 17.99 -1.45 -11.54
C SER A 150 17.33 -2.25 -10.43
N CYS A 151 18.07 -3.09 -9.70
CA CYS A 151 17.53 -3.81 -8.54
C CYS A 151 17.03 -2.84 -7.46
N GLU A 152 17.80 -1.79 -7.14
CA GLU A 152 17.36 -0.77 -6.17
C GLU A 152 16.10 -0.03 -6.64
N GLU A 153 16.01 0.33 -7.92
CA GLU A 153 14.88 1.08 -8.46
C GLU A 153 13.56 0.30 -8.38
N VAL A 154 13.59 -1.00 -8.61
CA VAL A 154 12.41 -1.86 -8.46
C VAL A 154 12.14 -2.31 -7.01
N GLY A 155 12.95 -1.84 -6.05
CA GLY A 155 12.75 -2.04 -4.61
C GLY A 155 13.40 -3.29 -4.02
N PHE A 156 14.29 -3.94 -4.74
CA PHE A 156 15.21 -4.92 -4.16
C PHE A 156 16.43 -4.21 -3.56
N VAL A 157 16.96 -4.73 -2.47
CA VAL A 157 18.04 -4.03 -1.76
C VAL A 157 19.41 -4.23 -2.41
N SER A 158 19.62 -5.36 -3.08
CA SER A 158 20.91 -5.68 -3.69
C SER A 158 20.81 -6.56 -4.93
N LEU A 159 21.83 -6.45 -5.76
CA LEU A 159 22.09 -7.34 -6.87
C LEU A 159 22.79 -8.61 -6.33
N VAL A 160 22.32 -9.79 -6.72
CA VAL A 160 22.98 -11.08 -6.45
C VAL A 160 23.95 -11.41 -7.58
N ASN A 161 23.46 -11.32 -8.83
CA ASN A 161 24.25 -11.64 -10.00
C ASN A 161 23.67 -10.94 -11.23
N TYR A 162 24.48 -10.77 -12.27
CA TYR A 162 24.04 -10.38 -13.60
C TYR A 162 24.73 -11.21 -14.66
N SER A 163 24.10 -11.36 -15.80
CA SER A 163 24.67 -12.00 -16.97
C SER A 163 24.20 -11.30 -18.24
N VAL A 164 24.76 -11.70 -19.34
CA VAL A 164 24.42 -11.20 -20.66
C VAL A 164 23.87 -12.37 -21.49
N THR A 165 22.75 -12.16 -22.15
CA THR A 165 22.07 -13.18 -22.95
C THR A 165 21.86 -12.69 -24.37
N SER A 166 22.22 -13.48 -25.37
CA SER A 166 21.99 -13.17 -26.80
C SER A 166 20.52 -13.35 -27.16
N VAL A 167 19.94 -12.38 -27.87
CA VAL A 167 18.58 -12.43 -28.39
C VAL A 167 18.60 -12.91 -29.84
N PRO A 168 17.84 -13.98 -30.17
CA PRO A 168 17.79 -14.52 -31.56
C PRO A 168 17.28 -13.51 -32.58
N GLU A 169 17.74 -13.65 -33.85
CA GLU A 169 17.17 -12.91 -34.96
C GLU A 169 15.71 -13.32 -35.16
N GLY A 170 14.79 -12.33 -35.14
CA GLY A 170 13.36 -12.55 -35.35
C GLY A 170 12.52 -12.98 -34.15
N GLY A 171 13.11 -13.09 -32.98
CA GLY A 171 12.42 -13.42 -31.72
C GLY A 171 12.11 -12.18 -30.88
N GLY A 172 11.01 -11.50 -31.18
CA GLY A 172 10.54 -10.34 -30.38
C GLY A 172 10.21 -9.15 -31.29
N ASP A 173 9.25 -8.36 -30.89
CA ASP A 173 8.81 -7.16 -31.57
C ASP A 173 9.99 -6.30 -32.05
N GLY A 174 10.17 -6.23 -33.37
CA GLY A 174 11.14 -5.47 -34.15
C GLY A 174 12.11 -4.55 -33.40
N GLY A 175 13.25 -5.10 -32.98
CA GLY A 175 14.57 -4.48 -33.04
C GLY A 175 14.87 -3.16 -32.35
N GLU A 176 14.07 -2.62 -31.45
CA GLU A 176 14.44 -1.41 -30.73
C GLU A 176 14.75 -1.71 -29.27
N PHE A 177 16.02 -1.49 -28.91
CA PHE A 177 16.55 -1.63 -27.58
C PHE A 177 16.73 -0.25 -26.93
N PHE A 178 17.01 -0.26 -25.63
CA PHE A 178 17.59 0.87 -24.93
C PHE A 178 19.08 0.64 -24.72
N CYS A 179 19.88 1.64 -25.02
CA CYS A 179 21.27 1.76 -24.61
C CYS A 179 21.38 2.76 -23.46
N VAL A 180 22.50 2.70 -22.72
CA VAL A 180 22.73 3.53 -21.53
C VAL A 180 23.86 4.54 -21.76
N ARG A 181 23.66 5.80 -21.32
CA ARG A 181 24.73 6.79 -21.15
C ARG A 181 25.38 6.55 -19.81
N GLN A 182 26.59 5.97 -19.84
CA GLN A 182 27.25 5.50 -18.63
C GLN A 182 27.60 6.63 -17.64
N GLU A 183 27.95 7.80 -18.16
CA GLU A 183 28.28 9.01 -17.40
C GLU A 183 27.08 9.58 -16.61
N GLU A 184 25.86 9.28 -17.03
CA GLU A 184 24.65 9.73 -16.37
C GLU A 184 24.15 8.75 -15.30
N LEU A 185 24.66 7.50 -15.29
CA LEU A 185 24.30 6.50 -14.31
C LEU A 185 24.79 6.88 -12.92
N SER A 186 23.88 6.97 -11.97
CA SER A 186 24.23 7.17 -10.58
C SER A 186 23.17 6.61 -9.65
N TYR A 187 23.60 6.13 -8.49
CA TYR A 187 22.69 5.69 -7.45
C TYR A 187 21.72 6.80 -7.02
N GLY A 188 20.48 6.43 -6.75
CA GLY A 188 19.42 7.36 -6.34
C GLY A 188 18.74 8.11 -7.48
N LYS A 189 19.16 7.88 -8.74
CA LYS A 189 18.46 8.36 -9.94
C LYS A 189 17.74 7.20 -10.64
N LYS A 190 16.69 7.54 -11.39
CA LYS A 190 16.02 6.57 -12.26
C LYS A 190 16.92 6.21 -13.44
N ILE A 191 17.04 4.91 -13.77
CA ILE A 191 17.86 4.48 -14.91
C ILE A 191 17.30 4.97 -16.24
N LYS A 192 15.97 5.13 -16.35
CA LYS A 192 15.30 5.65 -17.53
C LYS A 192 15.86 7.01 -17.99
N ASP A 193 16.27 7.87 -17.06
CA ASP A 193 16.81 9.19 -17.37
C ASP A 193 18.17 9.11 -18.11
N SER A 194 18.89 7.99 -17.95
CA SER A 194 20.16 7.69 -18.60
C SER A 194 20.02 6.82 -19.86
N MET A 195 18.77 6.47 -20.26
CA MET A 195 18.49 5.57 -21.39
C MET A 195 18.18 6.36 -22.67
N TYR A 196 18.51 5.75 -23.81
CA TYR A 196 18.11 6.23 -25.12
C TYR A 196 17.84 5.06 -26.06
N PRO A 197 16.91 5.19 -27.02
CA PRO A 197 16.65 4.17 -28.04
C PRO A 197 17.90 3.94 -28.90
N CYS A 198 18.21 2.67 -29.18
CA CYS A 198 19.35 2.30 -30.02
C CYS A 198 19.11 0.98 -30.73
N ASP A 199 19.95 0.72 -31.74
CA ASP A 199 20.14 -0.60 -32.33
C ASP A 199 21.23 -1.33 -31.55
N CYS A 200 20.89 -2.48 -30.95
CA CYS A 200 21.85 -3.29 -30.18
C CYS A 200 22.64 -4.18 -31.14
N GLU A 201 23.77 -3.69 -31.67
CA GLU A 201 24.61 -4.41 -32.66
C GLU A 201 25.08 -5.77 -32.12
N SER A 202 25.40 -5.88 -30.84
CA SER A 202 25.80 -7.14 -30.21
C SER A 202 24.63 -8.11 -30.04
N ARG A 203 23.39 -7.62 -30.05
CA ARG A 203 22.16 -8.36 -29.68
C ARG A 203 22.25 -9.04 -28.31
N GLU A 204 23.07 -8.51 -27.45
CA GLU A 204 23.27 -8.98 -26.09
C GLU A 204 22.49 -8.09 -25.12
N VAL A 205 21.58 -8.67 -24.35
CA VAL A 205 20.74 -7.97 -23.35
C VAL A 205 21.13 -8.34 -21.95
N LEU A 206 20.91 -7.40 -21.04
CA LEU A 206 21.25 -7.55 -19.63
C LEU A 206 20.19 -8.37 -18.89
N THR A 207 20.67 -9.38 -18.15
CA THR A 207 19.89 -10.28 -17.31
C THR A 207 20.28 -10.07 -15.86
N LEU A 208 19.31 -9.95 -14.95
CA LEU A 208 19.54 -9.62 -13.54
C LEU A 208 18.94 -10.66 -12.60
N VAL A 209 19.67 -10.94 -11.53
CA VAL A 209 19.17 -11.66 -10.35
C VAL A 209 19.31 -10.74 -9.14
N CYS A 210 18.20 -10.16 -8.72
CA CYS A 210 18.15 -9.34 -7.51
C CYS A 210 17.90 -10.20 -6.27
N GLN A 211 18.34 -9.74 -5.09
CA GLN A 211 18.07 -10.41 -3.81
C GLN A 211 16.56 -10.49 -3.58
N ASP A 212 16.06 -11.71 -3.42
CA ASP A 212 14.63 -11.93 -3.16
C ASP A 212 14.19 -11.33 -1.83
N CYS A 213 12.97 -10.80 -1.77
CA CYS A 213 12.44 -10.11 -0.60
C CYS A 213 10.89 -10.13 -0.57
N GLY A 214 10.30 -9.75 0.57
CA GLY A 214 8.88 -9.54 0.72
C GLY A 214 8.02 -10.80 0.64
N ARG A 215 8.62 -11.98 0.74
CA ARG A 215 7.89 -13.25 0.75
C ARG A 215 7.60 -13.70 2.18
N ARG A 216 6.44 -14.26 2.36
CA ARG A 216 6.01 -14.91 3.61
C ARG A 216 5.98 -16.42 3.39
N SER A 217 6.45 -17.16 4.37
CA SER A 217 6.41 -18.63 4.32
C SER A 217 5.02 -19.18 4.56
N PHE A 218 4.18 -18.40 5.27
CA PHE A 218 2.81 -18.78 5.59
C PHE A 218 1.86 -17.65 5.22
N ALA A 219 0.75 -18.00 4.56
CA ALA A 219 -0.33 -17.06 4.30
C ALA A 219 -0.99 -16.65 5.63
N ALA A 220 -1.19 -15.35 5.84
CA ALA A 220 -2.02 -14.90 6.94
C ALA A 220 -3.49 -15.07 6.55
N ASP A 221 -4.30 -15.59 7.44
CA ASP A 221 -5.75 -15.43 7.35
C ASP A 221 -6.07 -13.95 7.51
N ARG A 222 -6.98 -13.42 6.69
CA ARG A 222 -7.44 -12.04 6.82
C ARG A 222 -8.24 -11.89 8.11
N ILE A 223 -7.59 -11.35 9.14
CA ILE A 223 -8.23 -11.06 10.44
C ILE A 223 -8.31 -9.55 10.61
N VAL A 224 -9.48 -9.05 11.00
CA VAL A 224 -9.72 -7.63 11.32
C VAL A 224 -9.56 -7.45 12.83
N GLY A 225 -8.60 -6.61 13.24
CA GLY A 225 -8.28 -6.31 14.65
C GLY A 225 -6.83 -6.64 14.98
N GLY A 226 -6.30 -6.15 16.08
CA GLY A 226 -4.99 -6.58 16.60
C GLY A 226 -5.08 -8.02 17.09
N VAL A 227 -4.27 -8.91 16.54
CA VAL A 227 -4.27 -10.35 16.86
C VAL A 227 -2.84 -10.87 16.95
N ASP A 228 -2.67 -12.00 17.60
CA ASP A 228 -1.40 -12.71 17.66
C ASP A 228 -0.98 -13.16 16.26
N ALA A 229 0.22 -12.75 15.85
CA ALA A 229 0.82 -13.18 14.59
C ALA A 229 1.23 -14.66 14.68
N ARG A 230 1.13 -15.37 13.55
CA ARG A 230 1.63 -16.73 13.44
C ARG A 230 3.13 -16.74 13.19
N GLN A 231 3.82 -17.76 13.70
CA GLN A 231 5.25 -17.96 13.45
C GLN A 231 5.52 -18.00 11.93
N GLY A 232 6.48 -17.19 11.46
CA GLY A 232 6.85 -17.09 10.04
C GLY A 232 5.95 -16.20 9.18
N SER A 233 4.87 -15.59 9.73
CA SER A 233 4.03 -14.65 8.97
C SER A 233 4.74 -13.35 8.63
N TRP A 234 5.65 -12.89 9.48
CA TRP A 234 6.36 -11.62 9.32
C TRP A 234 7.88 -11.82 9.50
N PRO A 235 8.55 -12.54 8.57
CA PRO A 235 9.92 -12.98 8.75
C PRO A 235 10.96 -11.84 8.76
N TRP A 236 10.57 -10.64 8.40
CA TRP A 236 11.40 -9.42 8.48
C TRP A 236 11.25 -8.66 9.78
N GLN A 237 10.25 -9.00 10.62
CA GLN A 237 10.07 -8.35 11.91
C GLN A 237 11.20 -8.71 12.86
N VAL A 238 11.81 -7.70 13.49
CA VAL A 238 12.81 -7.88 14.52
C VAL A 238 12.46 -7.12 15.79
N SER A 239 12.92 -7.62 16.94
CA SER A 239 12.88 -6.92 18.22
C SER A 239 14.25 -6.31 18.51
N LEU A 240 14.33 -5.00 18.58
CA LEU A 240 15.52 -4.27 18.99
C LEU A 240 15.55 -4.16 20.50
N GLN A 241 16.49 -4.87 21.11
CA GLN A 241 16.62 -4.99 22.56
C GLN A 241 17.83 -4.22 23.08
N TYR A 242 17.64 -3.43 24.11
CA TYR A 242 18.71 -2.77 24.85
C TYR A 242 18.86 -3.44 26.20
N ASP A 243 20.05 -3.99 26.49
CA ASP A 243 20.31 -4.82 27.66
C ASP A 243 19.31 -5.98 27.82
N GLY A 244 18.92 -6.60 26.72
CA GLY A 244 17.99 -7.74 26.73
C GLY A 244 16.51 -7.39 26.91
N VAL A 245 16.17 -6.09 26.94
CA VAL A 245 14.79 -5.62 27.05
C VAL A 245 14.34 -5.00 25.72
N HIS A 246 13.21 -5.45 25.20
CA HIS A 246 12.59 -4.87 24.02
C HIS A 246 12.33 -3.37 24.19
N GLN A 247 12.80 -2.58 23.23
CA GLN A 247 12.61 -1.13 23.18
C GLN A 247 11.86 -0.70 21.94
N CYS A 248 12.20 -1.28 20.78
CA CYS A 248 11.69 -0.91 19.48
C CYS A 248 11.59 -2.13 18.57
N GLY A 249 10.79 -1.99 17.53
CA GLY A 249 10.78 -2.88 16.39
C GLY A 249 11.79 -2.46 15.32
N GLY A 250 11.90 -3.28 14.30
CA GLY A 250 12.68 -3.01 13.09
C GLY A 250 12.34 -3.98 11.97
N SER A 251 12.88 -3.73 10.79
CA SER A 251 12.62 -4.50 9.58
C SER A 251 13.92 -4.94 8.93
N ILE A 252 14.11 -6.24 8.71
CA ILE A 252 15.22 -6.76 7.90
C ILE A 252 15.00 -6.30 6.46
N ILE A 253 15.99 -5.62 5.87
CA ILE A 253 15.98 -5.22 4.46
C ILE A 253 17.05 -5.95 3.63
N SER A 254 18.11 -6.44 4.26
CA SER A 254 19.11 -7.31 3.64
C SER A 254 19.74 -8.22 4.69
N ASP A 255 20.72 -9.05 4.27
CA ASP A 255 21.46 -9.94 5.16
C ASP A 255 22.21 -9.21 6.29
N ARG A 256 22.49 -7.91 6.14
CA ARG A 256 23.26 -7.11 7.12
C ARG A 256 22.56 -5.86 7.60
N TRP A 257 21.39 -5.51 7.05
CA TRP A 257 20.79 -4.21 7.29
C TRP A 257 19.36 -4.30 7.79
N ILE A 258 19.10 -3.50 8.80
CA ILE A 258 17.77 -3.34 9.43
C ILE A 258 17.38 -1.87 9.37
N VAL A 259 16.13 -1.59 9.02
CA VAL A 259 15.51 -0.26 9.12
C VAL A 259 14.73 -0.17 10.41
N SER A 260 14.83 0.97 11.10
CA SER A 260 14.07 1.32 12.30
C SER A 260 13.88 2.85 12.39
N ALA A 261 13.30 3.35 13.47
CA ALA A 261 13.15 4.78 13.74
C ALA A 261 14.37 5.36 14.46
N ALA A 262 14.71 6.61 14.14
CA ALA A 262 15.86 7.29 14.77
C ALA A 262 15.61 7.56 16.26
N HIS A 263 14.38 7.89 16.65
CA HIS A 263 14.05 8.20 18.04
C HIS A 263 14.34 7.04 19.02
N CYS A 264 14.40 5.79 18.53
CA CYS A 264 14.73 4.61 19.33
C CYS A 264 16.13 4.68 19.96
N PHE A 265 17.04 5.44 19.36
CA PHE A 265 18.47 5.48 19.73
C PHE A 265 18.87 6.77 20.43
N ARG A 266 17.92 7.50 21.01
CA ARG A 266 18.18 8.77 21.71
C ARG A 266 18.62 8.54 23.16
N ASP A 267 19.16 9.55 23.77
CA ASP A 267 19.46 9.68 25.20
C ASP A 267 20.33 8.50 25.73
N ARG A 268 19.84 7.74 26.69
CA ARG A 268 20.52 6.58 27.28
C ARG A 268 20.74 5.42 26.29
N PHE A 269 20.03 5.41 25.17
CA PHE A 269 20.07 4.35 24.17
C PHE A 269 21.14 4.54 23.06
N ARG A 270 22.04 5.50 23.20
CA ARG A 270 23.10 5.80 22.20
C ARG A 270 24.26 4.79 22.19
N ILE A 271 24.33 3.89 23.14
CA ILE A 271 25.46 2.95 23.27
C ILE A 271 25.20 1.71 22.42
N VAL A 272 25.85 1.65 21.26
CA VAL A 272 25.60 0.65 20.19
C VAL A 272 25.84 -0.79 20.65
N ASN A 273 26.89 -1.07 21.42
CA ASN A 273 27.23 -2.43 21.87
C ASN A 273 26.28 -3.02 22.90
N ARG A 274 25.33 -2.23 23.43
CA ARG A 274 24.26 -2.70 24.32
C ARG A 274 23.00 -3.14 23.55
N TRP A 275 22.94 -2.86 22.25
CA TRP A 275 21.84 -3.27 21.39
C TRP A 275 22.02 -4.70 20.90
N ARG A 276 20.93 -5.44 20.89
CA ARG A 276 20.81 -6.76 20.30
C ARG A 276 19.57 -6.81 19.42
N VAL A 277 19.62 -7.60 18.38
CA VAL A 277 18.53 -7.82 17.42
C VAL A 277 18.03 -9.23 17.57
N LEU A 278 16.84 -9.41 18.09
CA LEU A 278 16.14 -10.69 18.16
C LEU A 278 15.42 -10.94 16.85
N LEU A 279 15.61 -12.12 16.26
CA LEU A 279 15.21 -12.49 14.91
C LEU A 279 14.38 -13.78 14.92
N GLY A 280 13.46 -13.92 13.95
CA GLY A 280 12.80 -15.18 13.62
C GLY A 280 11.89 -15.76 14.70
N SER A 281 11.42 -14.93 15.64
CA SER A 281 10.52 -15.34 16.73
C SER A 281 9.31 -14.43 16.80
N ILE A 282 8.16 -14.98 17.11
CA ILE A 282 6.97 -14.20 17.51
C ILE A 282 6.98 -13.84 19.00
N TYR A 283 7.82 -14.48 19.81
CA TYR A 283 7.95 -14.16 21.24
C TYR A 283 9.03 -13.12 21.47
N ASN A 284 8.78 -12.13 22.29
CA ASN A 284 9.75 -11.08 22.63
C ASN A 284 10.85 -11.56 23.60
N LYS A 285 10.68 -12.73 24.24
CA LYS A 285 11.65 -13.39 25.15
C LYS A 285 11.67 -14.90 24.90
N PRO A 286 12.11 -15.38 23.73
CA PRO A 286 12.17 -16.81 23.45
C PRO A 286 13.29 -17.49 24.24
N VAL A 287 13.09 -18.76 24.61
CA VAL A 287 14.08 -19.56 25.36
C VAL A 287 15.36 -19.77 24.54
N ASN A 288 15.22 -20.02 23.22
CA ASN A 288 16.34 -20.20 22.28
C ASN A 288 16.30 -19.06 21.26
N ALA A 289 16.88 -17.91 21.61
CA ALA A 289 16.81 -16.71 20.80
C ALA A 289 17.88 -16.71 19.69
N ASN A 290 17.44 -16.45 18.45
CA ASN A 290 18.35 -16.02 17.38
C ASN A 290 18.64 -14.52 17.60
N VAL A 291 19.85 -14.20 18.03
CA VAL A 291 20.26 -12.85 18.39
C VAL A 291 21.46 -12.41 17.57
N ALA A 292 21.34 -11.28 16.88
CA ALA A 292 22.45 -10.66 16.17
C ALA A 292 22.97 -9.42 16.91
N GLU A 293 24.27 -9.15 16.73
CA GLU A 293 24.93 -7.97 17.29
C GLU A 293 24.91 -6.81 16.31
N VAL A 294 24.74 -5.59 16.84
CA VAL A 294 24.76 -4.35 16.07
C VAL A 294 26.19 -3.85 15.98
N LYS A 295 26.65 -3.63 14.73
CA LYS A 295 27.96 -3.03 14.43
C LYS A 295 27.89 -1.50 14.45
N THR A 296 26.86 -0.94 13.80
CA THR A 296 26.74 0.52 13.61
C THR A 296 25.25 0.88 13.53
N ILE A 297 24.90 2.02 14.06
CA ILE A 297 23.58 2.64 13.90
C ILE A 297 23.79 3.96 13.16
N VAL A 298 23.15 4.10 12.00
CA VAL A 298 23.19 5.30 11.18
C VAL A 298 21.83 5.96 11.18
N TYR A 299 21.73 7.21 11.58
CA TYR A 299 20.48 7.97 11.57
C TYR A 299 20.57 9.17 10.62
N HIS A 300 19.40 9.62 10.15
CA HIS A 300 19.33 10.72 9.21
C HIS A 300 19.84 12.03 9.85
N SER A 301 20.78 12.73 9.19
CA SER A 301 21.46 13.91 9.74
C SER A 301 20.53 15.07 10.08
N SER A 302 19.40 15.14 9.40
CA SER A 302 18.39 16.19 9.62
C SER A 302 17.26 15.73 10.58
N TYR A 303 17.44 14.64 11.32
CA TYR A 303 16.56 14.33 12.44
C TYR A 303 16.91 15.23 13.61
N LEU A 304 16.16 16.33 13.75
CA LEU A 304 16.49 17.45 14.64
C LEU A 304 16.52 17.10 16.14
N PRO A 305 15.65 16.20 16.66
CA PRO A 305 15.69 15.82 18.09
C PRO A 305 17.01 15.20 18.56
N PHE A 306 17.89 14.74 17.63
CA PHE A 306 19.26 14.34 17.98
C PHE A 306 20.21 15.52 18.21
N VAL A 307 19.89 16.66 17.63
CA VAL A 307 20.68 17.90 17.74
C VAL A 307 20.24 18.71 18.95
N ASN A 308 18.95 18.87 19.12
CA ASN A 308 18.33 19.54 20.25
C ASN A 308 17.08 18.76 20.66
N ALA A 309 17.08 18.23 21.88
CA ALA A 309 15.98 17.43 22.43
C ALA A 309 14.67 18.22 22.63
N ASP A 310 14.75 19.56 22.71
CA ASP A 310 13.59 20.43 22.88
C ASP A 310 12.81 20.67 21.57
N ILE A 311 13.38 20.21 20.41
CA ILE A 311 12.70 20.30 19.13
C ILE A 311 11.76 19.09 18.97
N ASP A 312 10.48 19.35 18.94
CA ASP A 312 9.43 18.37 18.66
C ASP A 312 9.14 18.29 17.16
N ASP A 313 10.16 17.94 16.37
CA ASP A 313 10.05 17.69 14.93
C ASP A 313 10.41 16.23 14.64
N ASN A 314 9.40 15.41 14.46
CA ASN A 314 9.56 14.00 14.12
C ASN A 314 9.78 13.75 12.61
N SER A 315 10.00 14.80 11.81
CA SER A 315 10.40 14.66 10.41
C SER A 315 11.71 13.88 10.31
N ARG A 316 11.82 13.01 9.32
CA ARG A 316 13.00 12.20 9.03
C ARG A 316 13.40 11.24 10.15
N ASP A 317 12.41 10.74 10.88
CA ASP A 317 12.60 9.75 11.94
C ASP A 317 12.90 8.37 11.35
N ILE A 318 14.15 8.19 10.91
CA ILE A 318 14.62 6.95 10.29
C ILE A 318 16.06 6.66 10.65
N ALA A 319 16.36 5.39 10.90
CA ALA A 319 17.70 4.87 11.12
C ALA A 319 17.90 3.53 10.40
N VAL A 320 19.13 3.22 10.05
CA VAL A 320 19.55 1.90 9.57
C VAL A 320 20.62 1.33 10.49
N LEU A 321 20.53 0.03 10.77
CA LEU A 321 21.47 -0.69 11.62
C LEU A 321 22.24 -1.67 10.78
N ALA A 322 23.57 -1.60 10.84
CA ALA A 322 24.44 -2.63 10.30
C ALA A 322 24.68 -3.72 11.34
N LEU A 323 24.55 -4.97 10.94
CA LEU A 323 24.86 -6.13 11.78
C LEU A 323 26.35 -6.50 11.71
N THR A 324 26.89 -7.08 12.78
CA THR A 324 28.27 -7.53 12.86
C THR A 324 28.52 -8.69 11.89
N GLN A 325 27.59 -9.64 11.77
CA GLN A 325 27.64 -10.78 10.89
C GLN A 325 26.43 -10.78 9.93
N PRO A 326 26.57 -11.34 8.73
CA PRO A 326 25.42 -11.50 7.83
C PRO A 326 24.44 -12.51 8.38
N LEU A 327 23.15 -12.27 8.12
CA LEU A 327 22.08 -13.18 8.43
C LEU A 327 22.04 -14.35 7.42
N THR A 328 21.73 -15.54 7.90
CA THR A 328 21.35 -16.66 7.04
C THR A 328 19.82 -16.67 6.93
N PHE A 329 19.31 -16.44 5.73
CA PHE A 329 17.88 -16.44 5.47
C PHE A 329 17.30 -17.86 5.52
N ASN A 330 16.11 -17.95 6.08
CA ASN A 330 15.32 -19.18 6.19
C ASN A 330 13.82 -18.82 6.22
N GLU A 331 12.94 -19.77 6.50
CA GLU A 331 11.50 -19.54 6.54
C GLU A 331 11.02 -18.50 7.60
N TYR A 332 11.86 -18.22 8.63
CA TYR A 332 11.53 -17.31 9.74
C TYR A 332 12.32 -15.99 9.70
N ILE A 333 13.36 -15.91 8.87
CA ILE A 333 14.25 -14.75 8.74
C ILE A 333 14.39 -14.45 7.25
N GLN A 334 13.70 -13.43 6.77
CA GLN A 334 13.66 -12.99 5.38
C GLN A 334 13.62 -11.47 5.30
N PRO A 335 14.15 -10.84 4.25
CA PRO A 335 14.03 -9.40 4.07
C PRO A 335 12.66 -9.00 3.52
N VAL A 336 12.17 -7.84 3.93
CA VAL A 336 11.07 -7.14 3.25
C VAL A 336 11.61 -6.34 2.07
N CYS A 337 10.83 -6.20 0.99
CA CYS A 337 11.21 -5.30 -0.10
C CYS A 337 11.08 -3.85 0.32
N LEU A 338 11.94 -2.98 -0.19
CA LEU A 338 11.77 -1.55 -0.12
C LEU A 338 10.71 -1.10 -1.15
N PRO A 339 10.13 0.10 -1.02
CA PRO A 339 9.35 0.69 -2.09
C PRO A 339 10.17 0.83 -3.36
N ALA A 340 9.54 0.71 -4.52
CA ALA A 340 10.19 1.09 -5.77
C ALA A 340 10.38 2.62 -5.85
N TYR A 341 11.31 3.08 -6.68
CA TYR A 341 11.53 4.52 -6.88
C TYR A 341 10.26 5.16 -7.48
N GLY A 342 9.77 6.19 -6.80
CA GLY A 342 8.52 6.86 -7.19
C GLY A 342 7.24 6.19 -6.67
N GLN A 343 7.33 5.06 -6.01
CA GLN A 343 6.14 4.42 -5.40
C GLN A 343 5.52 5.34 -4.35
N ARG A 344 4.21 5.56 -4.52
CA ARG A 344 3.41 6.36 -3.59
C ARG A 344 2.59 5.44 -2.68
N VAL A 345 2.33 5.89 -1.48
CA VAL A 345 1.27 5.32 -0.66
C VAL A 345 -0.07 5.87 -1.16
N ILE A 346 -1.07 5.01 -1.27
CA ILE A 346 -2.37 5.35 -1.85
C ILE A 346 -3.39 5.49 -0.72
N ASP A 347 -4.17 6.57 -0.74
CA ASP A 347 -5.23 6.81 0.24
C ASP A 347 -6.24 5.66 0.24
N GLY A 348 -6.56 5.14 1.43
CA GLY A 348 -7.43 3.99 1.59
C GLY A 348 -6.76 2.62 1.36
N GLN A 349 -5.51 2.58 0.89
CA GLN A 349 -4.75 1.34 0.78
C GLN A 349 -4.59 0.71 2.16
N MET A 350 -4.92 -0.58 2.26
CA MET A 350 -4.69 -1.34 3.49
C MET A 350 -3.22 -1.70 3.63
N GLY A 351 -2.69 -1.47 4.82
CA GLY A 351 -1.38 -1.96 5.22
C GLY A 351 -1.46 -2.76 6.51
N THR A 352 -0.36 -3.40 6.85
CA THR A 352 -0.24 -4.15 8.11
C THR A 352 0.90 -3.56 8.93
N VAL A 353 0.63 -3.27 10.18
CA VAL A 353 1.61 -2.92 11.21
C VAL A 353 1.80 -4.12 12.12
N THR A 354 3.04 -4.39 12.52
CA THR A 354 3.37 -5.49 13.42
C THR A 354 4.35 -5.03 14.49
N GLY A 355 4.19 -5.59 15.71
CA GLY A 355 5.09 -5.28 16.81
C GLY A 355 4.74 -5.95 18.13
N TRP A 356 5.56 -5.72 19.15
CA TRP A 356 5.36 -6.18 20.54
C TRP A 356 5.00 -5.02 21.48
N GLY A 357 4.46 -3.95 20.92
CA GLY A 357 4.04 -2.79 21.68
C GLY A 357 2.95 -3.10 22.69
N ASN A 358 2.62 -2.11 23.49
CA ASN A 358 1.56 -2.23 24.50
C ASN A 358 0.23 -2.56 23.82
N VAL A 359 -0.47 -3.54 24.37
CA VAL A 359 -1.81 -3.93 23.88
C VAL A 359 -2.85 -2.84 24.24
N GLU A 360 -2.57 -2.07 25.29
CA GLU A 360 -3.38 -0.94 25.73
C GLU A 360 -2.47 0.25 26.06
N TYR A 361 -3.01 1.47 25.95
CA TYR A 361 -2.27 2.68 26.32
C TYR A 361 -1.85 2.64 27.79
N TYR A 362 -0.54 2.79 28.07
CA TYR A 362 0.11 2.54 29.36
C TYR A 362 -0.01 1.09 29.89
N GLY A 363 -0.30 0.13 29.04
CA GLY A 363 -0.36 -1.28 29.36
C GLY A 363 1.02 -1.94 29.44
N HIS A 364 1.02 -3.25 29.21
CA HIS A 364 2.24 -4.07 29.13
C HIS A 364 2.57 -4.45 27.70
N LEU A 365 3.87 -4.60 27.41
CA LEU A 365 4.34 -5.12 26.14
C LEU A 365 3.72 -6.49 25.85
N ALA A 366 3.30 -6.71 24.62
CA ALA A 366 2.83 -8.00 24.16
C ALA A 366 3.95 -9.05 24.26
N ASN A 367 3.63 -10.23 24.75
CA ASN A 367 4.58 -11.36 24.74
C ASN A 367 4.67 -12.02 23.37
N VAL A 368 3.56 -12.05 22.64
CA VAL A 368 3.44 -12.56 21.28
C VAL A 368 3.36 -11.39 20.32
N LEU A 369 4.04 -11.48 19.17
CA LEU A 369 3.98 -10.48 18.11
C LEU A 369 2.52 -10.22 17.71
N GLN A 370 2.11 -8.98 17.69
CA GLN A 370 0.78 -8.55 17.26
C GLN A 370 0.82 -8.10 15.80
N GLU A 371 -0.28 -8.30 15.09
CA GLU A 371 -0.50 -7.77 13.74
C GLU A 371 -1.83 -7.02 13.67
N ALA A 372 -1.84 -5.87 13.00
CA ALA A 372 -3.03 -5.04 12.81
C ALA A 372 -3.11 -4.52 11.38
N HIS A 373 -4.30 -4.59 10.79
CA HIS A 373 -4.55 -4.08 9.45
C HIS A 373 -5.23 -2.72 9.53
N VAL A 374 -4.61 -1.70 8.97
CA VAL A 374 -5.10 -0.32 9.01
C VAL A 374 -5.02 0.35 7.64
N PRO A 375 -6.04 1.17 7.26
CA PRO A 375 -6.02 1.91 6.02
C PRO A 375 -5.11 3.15 6.11
N ILE A 376 -4.45 3.49 5.02
CA ILE A 376 -3.73 4.76 4.86
C ILE A 376 -4.77 5.89 4.78
N ILE A 377 -4.51 6.99 5.50
CA ILE A 377 -5.35 8.19 5.53
C ILE A 377 -4.67 9.26 4.69
N SER A 378 -5.46 10.02 3.90
CA SER A 378 -4.90 11.09 3.08
C SER A 378 -4.19 12.16 3.94
N ASP A 379 -3.09 12.70 3.42
CA ASP A 379 -2.34 13.77 4.09
C ASP A 379 -3.25 14.99 4.38
N THR A 380 -4.26 15.26 3.54
CA THR A 380 -5.25 16.33 3.74
C THR A 380 -6.13 16.09 4.97
N VAL A 381 -6.64 14.87 5.13
CA VAL A 381 -7.46 14.51 6.30
C VAL A 381 -6.62 14.49 7.56
N CYS A 382 -5.42 13.91 7.49
CA CYS A 382 -4.54 13.80 8.66
C CYS A 382 -4.01 15.16 9.14
N ASN A 383 -3.89 16.16 8.25
CA ASN A 383 -3.52 17.53 8.58
C ASN A 383 -4.71 18.44 8.95
N ALA A 384 -5.93 17.90 9.02
CA ALA A 384 -7.08 18.68 9.47
C ALA A 384 -6.92 19.13 10.95
N PRO A 385 -7.55 20.26 11.35
CA PRO A 385 -7.39 20.80 12.71
C PRO A 385 -7.81 19.87 13.84
N ASP A 386 -8.77 18.97 13.59
CA ASP A 386 -9.25 17.98 14.56
C ASP A 386 -8.41 16.69 14.57
N TYR A 387 -7.48 16.52 13.60
CA TYR A 387 -6.46 15.47 13.56
C TYR A 387 -5.12 16.02 14.09
N TYR A 388 -4.15 16.26 13.21
CA TYR A 388 -2.80 16.69 13.59
C TYR A 388 -2.44 18.12 13.18
N ASP A 389 -3.39 18.92 12.72
CA ASP A 389 -3.27 20.36 12.47
C ASP A 389 -1.94 20.76 11.81
N ASN A 390 -1.74 20.32 10.58
CA ASN A 390 -0.57 20.59 9.74
C ASN A 390 0.80 20.06 10.26
N GLN A 391 0.81 19.12 11.23
CA GLN A 391 2.05 18.52 11.74
C GLN A 391 2.61 17.43 10.81
N ILE A 392 1.79 16.86 9.91
CA ILE A 392 2.21 15.77 9.01
C ILE A 392 2.95 16.37 7.82
N THR A 393 4.24 16.11 7.75
CA THR A 393 5.10 16.57 6.67
C THR A 393 5.13 15.57 5.50
N THR A 394 5.72 15.96 4.38
CA THR A 394 5.87 15.07 3.20
C THR A 394 6.71 13.81 3.48
N SER A 395 7.46 13.79 4.58
CA SER A 395 8.26 12.63 5.02
C SER A 395 7.47 11.64 5.88
N MET A 396 6.19 11.91 6.13
CA MET A 396 5.30 11.15 6.98
C MET A 396 4.04 10.74 6.22
N PHE A 397 3.29 9.80 6.75
CA PHE A 397 1.90 9.52 6.40
C PHE A 397 1.16 8.95 7.62
N CYS A 398 -0.15 9.00 7.59
CA CYS A 398 -1.00 8.46 8.63
C CYS A 398 -1.68 7.17 8.19
N ALA A 399 -1.89 6.25 9.12
CA ALA A 399 -2.77 5.11 8.90
C ALA A 399 -3.52 4.76 10.19
N GLY A 400 -4.77 4.34 10.03
CA GLY A 400 -5.65 4.03 11.17
C GLY A 400 -7.11 4.22 10.79
N TYR A 401 -7.98 4.09 11.77
CA TYR A 401 -9.42 4.30 11.62
C TYR A 401 -9.84 5.61 12.29
N GLU A 402 -10.75 6.38 11.67
CA GLU A 402 -11.28 7.62 12.23
C GLU A 402 -11.84 7.44 13.65
N LYS A 403 -12.53 6.34 13.88
CA LYS A 403 -13.10 6.00 15.19
C LYS A 403 -12.06 5.49 16.22
N GLY A 404 -10.79 5.33 15.82
CA GLY A 404 -9.79 4.66 16.63
C GLY A 404 -10.02 3.15 16.78
N GLY A 405 -9.51 2.57 17.85
CA GLY A 405 -9.71 1.18 18.24
C GLY A 405 -8.60 0.23 17.79
N ILE A 406 -7.87 0.55 16.73
CA ILE A 406 -6.76 -0.25 16.18
C ILE A 406 -5.64 0.70 15.76
N ASP A 407 -4.45 0.53 16.31
CA ASP A 407 -3.28 1.36 16.04
C ASP A 407 -1.99 0.69 16.53
N ALA A 408 -0.83 1.25 16.15
CA ALA A 408 0.45 1.00 16.80
C ALA A 408 0.51 1.68 18.19
N CYS A 409 1.25 1.12 19.13
CA CYS A 409 1.38 1.66 20.47
C CYS A 409 2.84 1.69 20.94
N GLN A 410 3.09 2.13 22.20
CA GLN A 410 4.43 2.18 22.78
C GLN A 410 5.10 0.79 22.72
N GLY A 411 6.29 0.73 22.13
CA GLY A 411 7.03 -0.50 21.87
C GLY A 411 6.95 -0.99 20.43
N ASP A 412 5.97 -0.53 19.61
CA ASP A 412 5.94 -0.79 18.16
C ASP A 412 6.85 0.16 17.37
N SER A 413 7.32 1.23 17.99
CA SER A 413 8.26 2.22 17.43
C SER A 413 9.37 1.58 16.62
N GLY A 414 9.63 2.09 15.43
CA GLY A 414 10.64 1.54 14.52
C GLY A 414 10.22 0.27 13.76
N GLY A 415 9.09 -0.32 14.13
CA GLY A 415 8.51 -1.48 13.45
C GLY A 415 7.97 -1.18 12.07
N PRO A 416 7.67 -2.21 11.27
CA PRO A 416 7.21 -2.05 9.89
C PRO A 416 5.74 -1.69 9.78
N PHE A 417 5.45 -0.81 8.82
CA PHE A 417 4.18 -0.74 8.12
C PHE A 417 4.38 -1.27 6.71
N VAL A 418 3.76 -2.39 6.39
CA VAL A 418 3.93 -3.06 5.10
C VAL A 418 2.65 -3.06 4.30
N GLY A 419 2.79 -2.90 2.98
CA GLY A 419 1.72 -3.07 2.01
C GLY A 419 2.05 -4.19 1.04
N GLU A 420 1.01 -4.91 0.60
CA GLU A 420 1.14 -5.90 -0.45
C GLU A 420 1.23 -5.21 -1.81
N ASP A 421 2.23 -5.61 -2.61
CA ASP A 421 2.41 -5.12 -3.96
C ASP A 421 1.57 -5.94 -4.93
N SER A 422 0.42 -5.40 -5.33
CA SER A 422 -0.50 -6.06 -6.27
C SER A 422 -0.03 -6.03 -7.74
N PHE A 423 1.02 -5.25 -8.05
CA PHE A 423 1.50 -5.07 -9.42
C PHE A 423 2.44 -6.17 -9.91
N SER A 424 3.04 -6.95 -9.02
CA SER A 424 3.79 -8.12 -9.41
C SER A 424 2.89 -9.35 -9.46
N LYS A 425 3.05 -10.22 -10.48
CA LYS A 425 2.36 -11.52 -10.55
C LYS A 425 2.62 -12.41 -9.33
N THR A 426 3.65 -12.09 -8.56
CA THR A 426 3.98 -12.69 -7.28
C THR A 426 3.81 -11.62 -6.23
N SER A 427 2.70 -11.64 -5.50
CA SER A 427 2.42 -10.74 -4.38
C SER A 427 3.61 -10.68 -3.41
N ARG A 428 4.16 -9.47 -3.23
CA ARG A 428 5.29 -9.21 -2.34
C ARG A 428 4.91 -8.12 -1.35
N TYR A 429 5.46 -8.19 -0.16
CA TYR A 429 5.31 -7.14 0.83
C TYR A 429 6.43 -6.11 0.70
N ARG A 430 6.05 -4.82 0.75
CA ARG A 430 6.95 -3.68 0.71
C ARG A 430 6.87 -2.89 2.02
N LEU A 431 8.01 -2.44 2.51
CA LEU A 431 8.13 -1.58 3.68
C LEU A 431 7.73 -0.14 3.30
N LEU A 432 6.45 0.19 3.39
CA LEU A 432 5.93 1.52 3.05
C LEU A 432 6.22 2.55 4.14
N GLY A 433 6.22 2.11 5.40
CA GLY A 433 6.39 2.99 6.55
C GLY A 433 7.17 2.37 7.70
N VAL A 434 7.69 3.23 8.57
CA VAL A 434 8.29 2.89 9.85
C VAL A 434 7.46 3.55 10.95
N VAL A 435 7.03 2.79 11.96
CA VAL A 435 6.27 3.34 13.10
C VAL A 435 7.07 4.44 13.77
N SER A 436 6.54 5.65 13.82
CA SER A 436 7.26 6.82 14.32
C SER A 436 6.61 7.41 15.56
N TRP A 437 5.40 7.96 15.48
CA TRP A 437 4.75 8.62 16.61
C TRP A 437 3.21 8.62 16.49
N GLY A 438 2.53 9.08 17.52
CA GLY A 438 1.09 9.28 17.55
C GLY A 438 0.66 9.89 18.89
N THR A 439 -0.54 10.42 18.95
CA THR A 439 -1.13 10.95 20.16
C THR A 439 -1.96 9.88 20.84
N GLY A 440 -1.43 9.29 21.90
CA GLY A 440 -2.04 8.13 22.56
C GLY A 440 -1.88 6.85 21.74
N CYS A 441 -2.79 5.88 21.91
CA CYS A 441 -2.88 4.70 21.07
C CYS A 441 -4.36 4.47 20.73
N ALA A 442 -4.66 4.24 19.47
CA ALA A 442 -6.00 3.92 18.96
C ALA A 442 -7.09 4.95 19.36
N MET A 443 -6.73 6.22 19.57
CA MET A 443 -7.68 7.28 19.88
C MET A 443 -8.43 7.74 18.62
N PRO A 444 -9.72 8.13 18.75
CA PRO A 444 -10.45 8.71 17.63
C PRO A 444 -9.75 9.95 17.06
N LYS A 445 -9.64 10.01 15.71
CA LYS A 445 -8.99 11.10 14.97
C LYS A 445 -7.51 11.34 15.30
N LYS A 446 -6.86 10.37 15.93
CA LYS A 446 -5.42 10.38 16.23
C LYS A 446 -4.79 9.07 15.74
N PRO A 447 -4.75 8.85 14.39
CA PRO A 447 -4.15 7.66 13.81
C PRO A 447 -2.64 7.62 14.03
N GLY A 448 -2.03 6.44 13.88
CA GLY A 448 -0.58 6.29 13.90
C GLY A 448 0.08 7.07 12.76
N VAL A 449 1.25 7.63 13.05
CA VAL A 449 2.08 8.36 12.09
C VAL A 449 3.34 7.55 11.80
N TYR A 450 3.61 7.39 10.52
CA TYR A 450 4.69 6.55 9.99
C TYR A 450 5.65 7.38 9.15
N THR A 451 6.95 7.11 9.29
CA THR A 451 7.95 7.66 8.38
C THR A 451 7.78 7.06 6.99
N ARG A 452 7.61 7.88 5.97
CA ARG A 452 7.38 7.49 4.56
C ARG A 452 8.68 6.99 3.92
N VAL A 453 8.90 5.67 3.88
CA VAL A 453 10.17 5.04 3.47
C VAL A 453 10.59 5.43 2.05
N SER A 454 9.65 5.58 1.12
CA SER A 454 9.93 5.95 -0.28
C SER A 454 10.66 7.29 -0.42
N ARG A 455 10.57 8.18 0.57
CA ARG A 455 11.31 9.46 0.59
C ARG A 455 12.78 9.30 0.98
N PHE A 456 13.15 8.16 1.55
CA PHE A 456 14.48 7.93 2.11
C PHE A 456 15.29 6.88 1.36
N LEU A 457 14.81 6.35 0.23
CA LEU A 457 15.51 5.32 -0.53
C LEU A 457 16.95 5.72 -0.91
N PRO A 458 17.21 6.93 -1.45
CA PRO A 458 18.58 7.36 -1.76
C PRO A 458 19.45 7.46 -0.51
N TRP A 459 18.88 7.90 0.62
CA TRP A 459 19.58 7.98 1.89
C TRP A 459 19.91 6.59 2.44
N ILE A 460 18.95 5.65 2.45
CA ILE A 460 19.17 4.27 2.89
C ILE A 460 20.31 3.63 2.09
N SER A 461 20.25 3.72 0.76
CA SER A 461 21.25 3.16 -0.15
C SER A 461 22.63 3.80 0.09
N THR A 462 22.70 5.11 0.28
CA THR A 462 23.95 5.82 0.58
C THR A 462 24.53 5.40 1.94
N ALA A 463 23.69 5.30 2.98
CA ALA A 463 24.10 4.86 4.30
C ALA A 463 24.66 3.44 4.26
N MET A 464 23.98 2.52 3.58
CA MET A 464 24.44 1.14 3.43
C MET A 464 25.80 1.07 2.73
N ARG A 465 26.00 1.75 1.61
CA ARG A 465 27.27 1.77 0.88
C ARG A 465 28.42 2.38 1.69
N ASN A 466 28.17 3.49 2.38
CA ASN A 466 29.21 4.17 3.14
C ASN A 466 29.68 3.38 4.36
N TYR A 467 28.82 2.60 4.97
CA TYR A 467 29.10 1.89 6.21
C TYR A 467 29.26 0.37 6.06
N GLN A 468 29.03 -0.20 4.89
CA GLN A 468 29.19 -1.64 4.62
C GLN A 468 30.61 -2.12 4.94
N ASN A 469 31.64 -1.37 4.53
CA ASN A 469 33.05 -1.71 4.65
C ASN A 469 33.77 -0.96 5.79
N SER A 470 33.04 -0.23 6.62
CA SER A 470 33.67 0.54 7.71
C SER A 470 34.38 -0.39 8.69
N PRO A 471 35.63 -0.14 9.07
CA PRO A 471 36.35 -0.99 10.02
C PRO A 471 35.65 -0.98 11.38
N GLY A 472 35.50 -2.14 11.91
CA GLY A 472 34.89 -2.71 13.10
C GLY A 472 34.64 -1.94 14.40
N ILE A 473 34.40 -0.64 14.39
CA ILE A 473 34.09 0.10 15.62
C ILE A 473 32.56 0.18 15.76
N GLN A 474 32.04 -0.35 16.87
CA GLN A 474 30.63 -0.19 17.26
C GLN A 474 30.37 1.30 17.52
N LYS A 475 29.80 1.98 16.54
CA LYS A 475 29.70 3.43 16.49
C LYS A 475 28.35 3.88 15.99
N MET A 476 27.81 4.91 16.61
CA MET A 476 26.67 5.65 16.08
C MET A 476 27.16 6.69 15.09
N ALA A 477 26.58 6.74 13.90
CA ALA A 477 26.96 7.65 12.83
C ALA A 477 25.78 8.50 12.37
N ARG A 478 26.09 9.68 11.89
CA ARG A 478 25.14 10.67 11.34
C ARG A 478 25.44 10.86 9.85
N THR A 479 24.43 10.70 8.98
CA THR A 479 24.58 10.89 7.54
C THR A 479 23.32 11.46 6.88
#